data_30050755324c8178ae66a7c277f5a017
#
_entry.id   30050755324c8178ae66a7c277f5a017
#
_cell.length_a   1.000
_cell.length_b   1.000
_cell.length_c   1.000
_cell.angle_alpha   90.00
_cell.angle_beta   90.00
_cell.angle_gamma   90.00
#
_symmetry.space_group_name_H-M   'P 1'
#
loop_
_entity.id
_entity.type
_entity.pdbx_description
1 polymer ?
#
loop_
_entity_poly.entity_id
_entity_poly.type
_entity_poly.pdbx_seq_one_letter_code
_entity_poly.pdbx_strand_id
1 'polypeptide(L)'
;MVSPLDDILVIEIDNWMASPSAGAILADLGARVIKIEPPSGDPMRNMGRAPKIDSPLKTFDFQFDVDNRGKESLVVDLTQPEGTAIVQHLCSKAQIFMCNLLLERQQKYHLDPETLFAINPTLVHATLTGYGTTGPDAWRP
;
A
#
# COMPACT_ATOMS: atom_id res chain seq x y z
N MET A 1 -14.35 -21.19 10.10
CA MET A 1 -14.93 -19.90 10.55
C MET A 1 -14.77 -18.93 9.37
N VAL A 2 -15.81 -18.22 9.00
CA VAL A 2 -15.70 -17.14 8.00
C VAL A 2 -15.04 -15.96 8.68
N SER A 3 -14.00 -15.41 8.09
CA SER A 3 -13.34 -14.21 8.61
C SER A 3 -14.21 -12.96 8.34
N PRO A 4 -14.14 -11.91 9.19
CA PRO A 4 -15.01 -10.74 9.05
C PRO A 4 -14.87 -10.01 7.72
N LEU A 5 -13.69 -10.10 7.05
CA LEU A 5 -13.37 -9.41 5.81
C LEU A 5 -13.03 -10.37 4.66
N ASP A 6 -13.58 -11.60 4.68
CA ASP A 6 -13.25 -12.67 3.70
C ASP A 6 -13.54 -12.28 2.24
N ASP A 7 -14.53 -11.39 2.01
CA ASP A 7 -14.90 -10.91 0.68
C ASP A 7 -14.28 -9.55 0.30
N ILE A 8 -13.35 -9.03 1.08
CA ILE A 8 -12.77 -7.70 0.89
C ILE A 8 -11.42 -7.79 0.18
N LEU A 9 -11.32 -7.14 -0.98
CA LEU A 9 -10.07 -6.92 -1.69
C LEU A 9 -9.54 -5.51 -1.38
N VAL A 10 -8.31 -5.45 -0.91
CA VAL A 10 -7.57 -4.22 -0.62
C VAL A 10 -6.40 -4.07 -1.59
N ILE A 11 -6.28 -2.93 -2.23
CA ILE A 11 -5.10 -2.54 -3.00
C ILE A 11 -4.33 -1.50 -2.19
N GLU A 12 -3.08 -1.80 -1.90
CA GLU A 12 -2.22 -1.00 -1.03
C GLU A 12 -1.00 -0.48 -1.79
N ILE A 13 -0.81 0.86 -1.80
CA ILE A 13 0.40 1.52 -2.31
C ILE A 13 0.96 2.40 -1.19
N ASP A 14 1.65 1.81 -0.27
CA ASP A 14 2.23 2.54 0.83
C ASP A 14 3.56 1.93 1.28
N ASN A 15 4.32 2.75 1.99
CA ASN A 15 5.64 2.44 2.47
C ASN A 15 5.73 2.73 3.96
N TRP A 16 6.81 2.32 4.58
CA TRP A 16 7.12 2.49 6.00
C TRP A 16 6.22 1.63 6.88
N MET A 17 5.73 2.15 8.02
CA MET A 17 5.09 1.37 9.07
C MET A 17 3.59 1.61 9.20
N ALA A 18 3.16 2.86 9.35
CA ALA A 18 1.82 3.17 9.85
C ALA A 18 0.68 2.69 8.92
N SER A 19 0.75 3.00 7.63
CA SER A 19 -0.25 2.54 6.66
C SER A 19 -0.10 1.04 6.37
N PRO A 20 1.11 0.49 6.14
CA PRO A 20 1.29 -0.96 6.00
C PRO A 20 0.76 -1.77 7.20
N SER A 21 0.94 -1.30 8.44
CA SER A 21 0.38 -1.98 9.62
C SER A 21 -1.15 -2.09 9.55
N ALA A 22 -1.83 -1.06 9.05
CA ALA A 22 -3.29 -1.11 8.87
C ALA A 22 -3.68 -2.18 7.84
N GLY A 23 -2.96 -2.26 6.71
CA GLY A 23 -3.14 -3.33 5.71
C GLY A 23 -2.92 -4.72 6.28
N ALA A 24 -1.91 -4.91 7.14
CA ALA A 24 -1.65 -6.18 7.81
C ALA A 24 -2.80 -6.57 8.77
N ILE A 25 -3.38 -5.60 9.49
CA ILE A 25 -4.55 -5.83 10.33
C ILE A 25 -5.77 -6.26 9.49
N LEU A 26 -5.99 -5.62 8.34
CA LEU A 26 -7.05 -6.01 7.41
C LEU A 26 -6.84 -7.46 6.91
N ALA A 27 -5.58 -7.84 6.60
CA ALA A 27 -5.25 -9.21 6.22
C ALA A 27 -5.49 -10.20 7.37
N ASP A 28 -5.13 -9.87 8.62
CA ASP A 28 -5.42 -10.70 9.81
C ASP A 28 -6.93 -10.91 10.00
N LEU A 29 -7.75 -9.94 9.61
CA LEU A 29 -9.22 -10.01 9.65
C LEU A 29 -9.82 -10.74 8.44
N GLY A 30 -9.01 -11.24 7.52
CA GLY A 30 -9.39 -12.06 6.39
C GLY A 30 -9.48 -11.35 5.05
N ALA A 31 -9.19 -10.05 4.97
CA ALA A 31 -9.13 -9.35 3.69
C ALA A 31 -7.98 -9.88 2.83
N ARG A 32 -8.20 -9.94 1.53
CA ARG A 32 -7.14 -10.14 0.55
C ARG A 32 -6.45 -8.82 0.29
N VAL A 33 -5.24 -8.66 0.77
CA VAL A 33 -4.46 -7.42 0.61
C VAL A 33 -3.36 -7.62 -0.43
N ILE A 34 -3.39 -6.83 -1.51
CA ILE A 34 -2.36 -6.80 -2.55
C ILE A 34 -1.55 -5.52 -2.37
N LYS A 35 -0.31 -5.67 -1.92
CA LYS A 35 0.66 -4.58 -1.81
C LYS A 35 1.35 -4.38 -3.15
N ILE A 36 1.20 -3.19 -3.70
CA ILE A 36 1.90 -2.74 -4.91
C ILE A 36 3.24 -2.13 -4.50
N GLU A 37 4.31 -2.67 -5.04
CA GLU A 37 5.67 -2.20 -4.78
C GLU A 37 6.35 -1.71 -6.09
N PRO A 38 7.19 -0.67 -6.03
CA PRO A 38 8.02 -0.31 -7.17
C PRO A 38 9.08 -1.41 -7.44
N PRO A 39 9.70 -1.44 -8.62
CA PRO A 39 10.79 -2.38 -8.92
C PRO A 39 11.96 -2.35 -7.93
N SER A 40 12.15 -1.25 -7.23
CA SER A 40 13.15 -1.11 -6.14
C SER A 40 12.72 -1.76 -4.82
N GLY A 41 11.45 -2.17 -4.70
CA GLY A 41 10.85 -2.66 -3.46
C GLY A 41 10.47 -1.56 -2.47
N ASP A 42 9.79 -1.95 -1.39
CA ASP A 42 9.53 -1.07 -0.26
C ASP A 42 10.85 -0.72 0.46
N PRO A 43 11.08 0.56 0.83
CA PRO A 43 12.27 0.98 1.57
C PRO A 43 12.52 0.18 2.85
N MET A 44 11.46 -0.31 3.51
CA MET A 44 11.56 -1.12 4.73
C MET A 44 12.24 -2.46 4.50
N ARG A 45 12.22 -3.03 3.28
CA ARG A 45 12.88 -4.31 2.97
C ARG A 45 14.39 -4.32 3.20
N ASN A 46 15.02 -3.16 3.34
CA ASN A 46 16.46 -3.03 3.53
C ASN A 46 16.86 -2.42 4.88
N MET A 47 15.91 -1.96 5.68
CA MET A 47 16.20 -1.28 6.94
C MET A 47 16.58 -2.25 8.07
N GLY A 48 16.02 -3.45 8.10
CA GLY A 48 16.28 -4.45 9.13
C GLY A 48 17.59 -5.22 8.96
N ARG A 49 18.28 -5.02 7.85
CA ARG A 49 19.60 -5.63 7.59
C ARG A 49 20.70 -4.91 8.36
N ALA A 50 20.70 -5.06 9.68
CA ALA A 50 21.80 -4.58 10.49
C ALA A 50 23.09 -5.37 10.12
N PRO A 51 24.18 -4.71 9.65
CA PRO A 51 25.36 -5.39 9.16
C PRO A 51 26.17 -6.14 10.22
N LYS A 52 25.74 -6.10 11.49
CA LYS A 52 26.54 -6.52 12.66
C LYS A 52 25.96 -7.66 13.49
N ILE A 53 24.82 -8.23 13.11
CA ILE A 53 24.30 -9.36 13.87
C ILE A 53 24.77 -10.65 13.23
N ASP A 54 25.67 -11.34 13.91
CA ASP A 54 26.14 -12.68 13.53
C ASP A 54 25.11 -13.73 14.00
N SER A 55 23.99 -13.77 13.30
CA SER A 55 22.82 -14.60 13.59
C SER A 55 22.30 -15.24 12.30
N PRO A 56 21.76 -16.46 12.36
CA PRO A 56 21.00 -17.03 11.26
C PRO A 56 19.79 -16.19 10.82
N LEU A 57 19.36 -15.24 11.67
CA LEU A 57 18.28 -14.29 11.38
C LEU A 57 18.74 -13.08 10.51
N LYS A 58 19.98 -13.03 10.04
CA LYS A 58 20.52 -11.97 9.16
C LYS A 58 19.71 -11.71 7.90
N THR A 59 18.94 -12.69 7.46
CA THR A 59 18.12 -12.63 6.24
C THR A 59 16.67 -12.30 6.53
N PHE A 60 16.28 -12.20 7.81
CA PHE A 60 14.90 -11.96 8.20
C PHE A 60 14.69 -10.48 8.49
N ASP A 61 13.85 -9.83 7.69
CA ASP A 61 13.48 -8.43 7.87
C ASP A 61 12.21 -8.35 8.72
N PHE A 62 12.38 -8.53 10.03
CA PHE A 62 11.26 -8.60 10.96
C PHE A 62 10.36 -7.35 10.94
N GLN A 63 10.92 -6.17 10.64
CA GLN A 63 10.14 -4.94 10.57
C GLN A 63 9.22 -4.96 9.36
N PHE A 64 9.76 -5.31 8.19
CA PHE A 64 8.94 -5.46 7.00
C PHE A 64 7.88 -6.54 7.18
N ASP A 65 8.26 -7.70 7.72
CA ASP A 65 7.36 -8.85 7.87
C ASP A 65 6.22 -8.59 8.87
N VAL A 66 6.48 -7.85 9.95
CA VAL A 66 5.44 -7.48 10.93
C VAL A 66 4.36 -6.61 10.27
N ASP A 67 4.76 -5.62 9.47
CA ASP A 67 3.84 -4.66 8.86
C ASP A 67 3.24 -5.14 7.53
N ASN A 68 3.75 -6.27 6.99
CA ASN A 68 3.29 -6.77 5.70
C ASN A 68 2.88 -8.25 5.73
N ARG A 69 2.69 -8.81 6.93
CA ARG A 69 2.21 -10.19 7.08
C ARG A 69 0.85 -10.41 6.43
N GLY A 70 0.67 -11.57 5.85
CA GLY A 70 -0.60 -11.97 5.24
C GLY A 70 -0.93 -11.29 3.90
N LYS A 71 -0.07 -10.40 3.39
CA LYS A 71 -0.27 -9.70 2.12
C LYS A 71 0.34 -10.46 0.94
N GLU A 72 -0.26 -10.27 -0.23
CA GLU A 72 0.35 -10.58 -1.51
C GLU A 72 1.18 -9.38 -1.98
N SER A 73 2.32 -9.62 -2.65
CA SER A 73 3.14 -8.55 -3.23
C SER A 73 3.07 -8.59 -4.75
N LEU A 74 2.88 -7.43 -5.36
CA LEU A 74 2.90 -7.24 -6.81
C LEU A 74 3.85 -6.09 -7.15
N VAL A 75 4.86 -6.37 -7.97
CA VAL A 75 5.79 -5.34 -8.43
C VAL A 75 5.23 -4.64 -9.67
N VAL A 76 5.05 -3.32 -9.57
CA VAL A 76 4.52 -2.47 -10.66
C VAL A 76 5.32 -1.18 -10.75
N ASP A 77 5.77 -0.84 -11.95
CA ASP A 77 6.37 0.46 -12.24
C ASP A 77 5.28 1.48 -12.59
N LEU A 78 4.89 2.30 -11.63
CA LEU A 78 3.88 3.37 -11.81
C LEU A 78 4.38 4.54 -12.69
N THR A 79 5.65 4.56 -13.07
CA THR A 79 6.16 5.56 -14.03
C THR A 79 5.79 5.20 -15.47
N GLN A 80 5.35 3.97 -15.70
CA GLN A 80 4.87 3.49 -16.98
C GLN A 80 3.33 3.51 -17.04
N PRO A 81 2.74 3.94 -18.15
CA PRO A 81 1.27 3.98 -18.30
C PRO A 81 0.61 2.62 -18.08
N GLU A 82 1.26 1.55 -18.51
CA GLU A 82 0.79 0.16 -18.34
C GLU A 82 0.72 -0.22 -16.86
N GLY A 83 1.69 0.23 -16.06
CA GLY A 83 1.69 0.01 -14.61
C GLY A 83 0.50 0.69 -13.93
N THR A 84 0.24 1.95 -14.26
CA THR A 84 -0.95 2.65 -13.77
C THR A 84 -2.24 1.94 -14.19
N ALA A 85 -2.36 1.51 -15.45
CA ALA A 85 -3.53 0.81 -15.94
C ALA A 85 -3.79 -0.51 -15.19
N ILE A 86 -2.73 -1.26 -14.83
CA ILE A 86 -2.84 -2.48 -14.01
C ILE A 86 -3.45 -2.13 -12.64
N VAL A 87 -2.95 -1.11 -11.96
CA VAL A 87 -3.46 -0.73 -10.64
C VAL A 87 -4.90 -0.23 -10.72
N GLN A 88 -5.25 0.59 -11.71
CA GLN A 88 -6.62 1.03 -11.94
C GLN A 88 -7.57 -0.15 -12.20
N HIS A 89 -7.12 -1.15 -12.98
CA HIS A 89 -7.89 -2.37 -13.18
C HIS A 89 -8.12 -3.16 -11.89
N LEU A 90 -7.12 -3.25 -11.00
CA LEU A 90 -7.28 -3.85 -9.68
C LEU A 90 -8.27 -3.04 -8.83
N CYS A 91 -8.15 -1.70 -8.81
CA CYS A 91 -9.05 -0.81 -8.07
C CYS A 91 -10.50 -0.90 -8.57
N SER A 92 -10.74 -1.20 -9.86
CA SER A 92 -12.10 -1.40 -10.40
C SER A 92 -12.84 -2.57 -9.76
N LYS A 93 -12.12 -3.49 -9.11
CA LYS A 93 -12.65 -4.70 -8.46
C LYS A 93 -12.50 -4.69 -6.95
N ALA A 94 -11.72 -3.75 -6.42
CA ALA A 94 -11.41 -3.65 -5.00
C ALA A 94 -12.55 -2.96 -4.22
N GLN A 95 -12.62 -3.25 -2.94
CA GLN A 95 -13.46 -2.52 -1.99
C GLN A 95 -12.69 -1.39 -1.32
N ILE A 96 -11.36 -1.54 -1.18
CA ILE A 96 -10.51 -0.55 -0.52
C ILE A 96 -9.28 -0.29 -1.37
N PHE A 97 -8.96 0.97 -1.60
CA PHE A 97 -7.64 1.42 -2.00
C PHE A 97 -7.04 2.23 -0.86
N MET A 98 -5.81 1.93 -0.48
CA MET A 98 -5.11 2.65 0.57
C MET A 98 -3.69 3.04 0.13
N CYS A 99 -3.28 4.26 0.48
CA CYS A 99 -1.94 4.74 0.15
C CYS A 99 -1.45 5.78 1.16
N ASN A 100 -0.13 5.97 1.20
CA ASN A 100 0.51 7.10 1.87
C ASN A 100 1.25 8.03 0.90
N LEU A 101 0.80 8.05 -0.36
CA LEU A 101 1.29 8.99 -1.34
C LEU A 101 0.65 10.37 -1.13
N LEU A 102 1.45 11.43 -1.25
CA LEU A 102 0.92 12.80 -1.31
C LEU A 102 -0.01 12.96 -2.53
N LEU A 103 -1.00 13.85 -2.42
CA LEU A 103 -2.03 14.06 -3.45
C LEU A 103 -1.42 14.34 -4.84
N GLU A 104 -0.36 15.14 -4.91
CA GLU A 104 0.36 15.41 -6.16
C GLU A 104 0.87 14.12 -6.84
N ARG A 105 1.39 13.17 -6.05
CA ARG A 105 1.82 11.87 -6.58
C ARG A 105 0.66 10.99 -6.98
N GLN A 106 -0.43 11.01 -6.22
CA GLN A 106 -1.65 10.29 -6.58
C GLN A 106 -2.17 10.79 -7.94
N GLN A 107 -2.25 12.11 -8.12
CA GLN A 107 -2.66 12.74 -9.40
C GLN A 107 -1.71 12.38 -10.55
N LYS A 108 -0.40 12.46 -10.31
CA LYS A 108 0.62 12.07 -11.30
C LYS A 108 0.44 10.65 -11.81
N TYR A 109 0.02 9.73 -10.95
CA TYR A 109 -0.20 8.33 -11.30
C TYR A 109 -1.67 8.00 -11.61
N HIS A 110 -2.54 9.01 -11.69
CA HIS A 110 -3.98 8.83 -11.91
C HIS A 110 -4.62 7.85 -10.91
N LEU A 111 -4.21 7.93 -9.65
CA LEU A 111 -4.68 7.12 -8.51
C LEU A 111 -5.30 8.00 -7.42
N ASP A 112 -5.58 9.26 -7.73
CA ASP A 112 -6.28 10.19 -6.86
C ASP A 112 -7.77 9.82 -6.71
N PRO A 113 -8.46 10.31 -5.65
CA PRO A 113 -9.83 9.96 -5.38
C PRO A 113 -10.79 10.22 -6.54
N GLU A 114 -10.63 11.36 -7.25
CA GLU A 114 -11.51 11.71 -8.36
C GLU A 114 -11.40 10.69 -9.51
N THR A 115 -10.19 10.34 -9.88
CA THR A 115 -9.91 9.35 -10.92
C THR A 115 -10.44 7.96 -10.53
N LEU A 116 -10.14 7.51 -9.29
CA LEU A 116 -10.53 6.16 -8.86
C LEU A 116 -12.03 6.03 -8.61
N PHE A 117 -12.72 7.07 -8.12
CA PHE A 117 -14.18 7.06 -7.98
C PHE A 117 -14.91 7.07 -9.31
N ALA A 118 -14.33 7.66 -10.37
CA ALA A 118 -14.87 7.54 -11.73
C ALA A 118 -14.82 6.09 -12.26
N ILE A 119 -13.83 5.30 -11.80
CA ILE A 119 -13.67 3.88 -12.16
C ILE A 119 -14.53 2.97 -11.27
N ASN A 120 -14.55 3.24 -9.97
CA ASN A 120 -15.28 2.46 -8.97
C ASN A 120 -15.92 3.40 -7.93
N PRO A 121 -17.19 3.80 -8.12
CA PRO A 121 -17.86 4.73 -7.22
C PRO A 121 -18.07 4.21 -5.80
N THR A 122 -17.93 2.90 -5.56
CA THR A 122 -18.10 2.27 -4.25
C THR A 122 -16.77 2.03 -3.52
N LEU A 123 -15.66 2.39 -4.14
CA LEU A 123 -14.34 2.22 -3.57
C LEU A 123 -14.16 3.08 -2.30
N VAL A 124 -13.66 2.49 -1.24
CA VAL A 124 -13.16 3.25 -0.09
C VAL A 124 -11.73 3.69 -0.39
N HIS A 125 -11.50 4.99 -0.53
CA HIS A 125 -10.17 5.56 -0.76
C HIS A 125 -9.60 6.08 0.56
N ALA A 126 -8.61 5.40 1.12
CA ALA A 126 -7.94 5.75 2.37
C ALA A 126 -6.55 6.32 2.10
N THR A 127 -6.27 7.52 2.58
CA THR A 127 -4.96 8.15 2.46
C THR A 127 -4.42 8.49 3.84
N LEU A 128 -3.20 8.05 4.13
CA LEU A 128 -2.45 8.44 5.32
C LEU A 128 -1.39 9.47 4.93
N THR A 129 -1.40 10.61 5.59
CA THR A 129 -0.38 11.67 5.42
C THR A 129 0.04 12.22 6.78
N GLY A 130 1.22 12.84 6.85
CA GLY A 130 1.71 13.44 8.09
C GLY A 130 0.87 14.64 8.57
N TYR A 131 0.30 15.42 7.62
CA TYR A 131 -0.34 16.71 7.92
C TYR A 131 -1.76 16.86 7.34
N GLY A 132 -2.34 15.78 6.85
CA GLY A 132 -3.63 15.82 6.17
C GLY A 132 -3.52 16.19 4.68
N THR A 133 -4.68 16.22 4.01
CA THR A 133 -4.77 16.49 2.57
C THR A 133 -5.11 17.95 2.23
N THR A 134 -5.38 18.77 3.26
CA THR A 134 -5.75 20.19 3.12
C THR A 134 -4.96 21.04 4.10
N GLY A 135 -4.84 22.33 3.80
CA GLY A 135 -4.12 23.29 4.64
C GLY A 135 -2.70 23.58 4.16
N PRO A 136 -1.98 24.51 4.85
CA PRO A 136 -0.69 25.03 4.38
C PRO A 136 0.43 24.00 4.36
N ASP A 137 0.33 22.93 5.15
CA ASP A 137 1.35 21.89 5.27
C ASP A 137 0.98 20.58 4.56
N ALA A 138 -0.15 20.51 3.83
CA ALA A 138 -0.64 19.31 3.15
C ALA A 138 0.35 18.74 2.09
N TRP A 139 1.31 19.55 1.64
CA TRP A 139 2.35 19.16 0.68
C TRP A 139 3.54 18.46 1.35
N ARG A 140 3.65 18.49 2.68
CA ARG A 140 4.74 17.87 3.41
C ARG A 140 4.51 16.36 3.57
N PRO A 141 5.58 15.55 3.39
CA PRO A 141 5.52 14.09 3.59
C PRO A 141 5.38 13.71 5.06
#